data_5e54a1d511b558ea06e3c862433a3dc8
#
_entry.id   5e54a1d511b558ea06e3c862433a3dc8
#
_cell.length_a   1.000
_cell.length_b   1.000
_cell.length_c   1.000
_cell.angle_alpha   90.00
_cell.angle_beta   90.00
_cell.angle_gamma   90.00
#
_symmetry.space_group_name_H-M   'P 1'
#
loop_
_entity.id
_entity.type
_entity.pdbx_description
1 polymer ?
#
loop_
_entity_poly.entity_id
_entity_poly.type
_entity_poly.pdbx_seq_one_letter_code
_entity_poly.pdbx_strand_id
1 'polypeptide(L)'
;MSIGILILRLVVGLTLASHGAQKLLGLTQTGAAFEQLGFVPGRRAALFAGLAETGAGLLLALGLATPLAAAVALSVMVVAGVSAHASKGFFAHNGGYEYTLILGIAALSIAFTGPGPLSVDAVLGVQDAGAGWGLAALVVGLVGAGVQLAQRQVRGETVSRD
;
A
#
# COMPACT_ATOMS: atom_id res chain seq x y z
N MET A 1 -3.68 24.18 -8.97
CA MET A 1 -3.83 22.79 -8.48
C MET A 1 -2.68 21.86 -8.91
N SER A 2 -1.92 22.15 -9.95
CA SER A 2 -0.86 21.26 -10.47
C SER A 2 0.31 20.97 -9.51
N ILE A 3 0.82 21.99 -8.82
CA ILE A 3 1.96 21.84 -7.88
C ILE A 3 1.55 21.08 -6.62
N GLY A 4 0.34 21.32 -6.08
CA GLY A 4 -0.13 20.61 -4.89
C GLY A 4 -0.25 19.10 -5.11
N ILE A 5 -0.79 18.65 -6.25
CA ILE A 5 -0.84 17.22 -6.60
C ILE A 5 0.56 16.65 -6.82
N LEU A 6 1.46 17.38 -7.46
CA LEU A 6 2.85 16.96 -7.62
C LEU A 6 3.51 16.71 -6.25
N ILE A 7 3.39 17.68 -5.32
CA ILE A 7 3.96 17.53 -3.97
C ILE A 7 3.36 16.31 -3.26
N LEU A 8 2.04 16.16 -3.31
CA LEU A 8 1.35 15.03 -2.68
C LEU A 8 1.84 13.69 -3.25
N ARG A 9 1.95 13.56 -4.56
CA ARG A 9 2.47 12.36 -5.22
C ARG A 9 3.92 12.07 -4.83
N LEU A 10 4.78 13.08 -4.82
CA LEU A 10 6.19 12.92 -4.43
C LEU A 10 6.30 12.47 -2.98
N VAL A 11 5.59 13.11 -2.06
CA VAL A 11 5.65 12.75 -0.63
C VAL A 11 5.11 11.34 -0.41
N VAL A 12 3.90 11.04 -0.89
CA VAL A 12 3.29 9.71 -0.71
C VAL A 12 4.10 8.64 -1.43
N GLY A 13 4.44 8.89 -2.69
CA GLY A 13 5.13 7.92 -3.53
C GLY A 13 6.55 7.61 -3.04
N LEU A 14 7.35 8.61 -2.71
CA LEU A 14 8.72 8.39 -2.21
C LEU A 14 8.71 7.76 -0.81
N THR A 15 7.74 8.09 0.03
CA THR A 15 7.58 7.44 1.32
C THR A 15 7.30 5.95 1.14
N LEU A 16 6.32 5.58 0.32
CA LEU A 16 6.02 4.17 0.01
C LEU A 16 7.23 3.46 -0.60
N ALA A 17 7.87 4.06 -1.61
CA ALA A 17 9.05 3.49 -2.25
C ALA A 17 10.18 3.21 -1.24
N SER A 18 10.41 4.12 -0.30
CA SER A 18 11.42 3.96 0.75
C SER A 18 11.10 2.78 1.68
N HIS A 19 9.84 2.64 2.11
CA HIS A 19 9.40 1.52 2.95
C HIS A 19 9.47 0.18 2.21
N GLY A 20 9.10 0.15 0.93
CA GLY A 20 9.25 -1.04 0.09
C GLY A 20 10.72 -1.43 -0.08
N ALA A 21 11.59 -0.46 -0.38
CA ALA A 21 13.02 -0.68 -0.52
C ALA A 21 13.66 -1.23 0.78
N GLN A 22 13.28 -0.71 1.95
CA GLN A 22 13.74 -1.24 3.24
C GLN A 22 13.38 -2.72 3.41
N LYS A 23 12.16 -3.13 3.00
CA LYS A 23 11.75 -4.54 3.04
C LYS A 23 12.62 -5.43 2.14
N LEU A 24 12.95 -4.93 0.94
CA LEU A 24 13.79 -5.64 -0.02
C LEU A 24 15.24 -5.77 0.44
N LEU A 25 15.80 -4.70 1.02
CA LEU A 25 17.17 -4.69 1.54
C LEU A 25 17.32 -5.59 2.77
N GLY A 26 16.29 -5.64 3.64
CA GLY A 26 16.25 -6.48 4.84
C GLY A 26 15.40 -7.76 4.68
N LEU A 27 15.40 -8.40 3.51
CA LEU A 27 14.44 -9.43 3.13
C LEU A 27 14.36 -10.62 4.09
N THR A 28 15.48 -11.05 4.69
CA THR A 28 15.50 -12.15 5.65
C THR A 28 14.79 -11.77 6.95
N GLN A 29 15.11 -10.60 7.50
CA GLN A 29 14.51 -10.11 8.75
C GLN A 29 13.01 -9.78 8.53
N THR A 30 12.69 -9.12 7.41
CA THR A 30 11.31 -8.81 7.04
C THR A 30 10.50 -10.09 6.84
N GLY A 31 11.09 -11.12 6.21
CA GLY A 31 10.45 -12.42 6.02
C GLY A 31 10.07 -13.08 7.35
N ALA A 32 10.98 -13.08 8.33
CA ALA A 32 10.69 -13.61 9.66
C ALA A 32 9.53 -12.85 10.35
N ALA A 33 9.49 -11.52 10.22
CA ALA A 33 8.37 -10.72 10.73
C ALA A 33 7.06 -11.05 10.02
N PHE A 34 7.07 -11.27 8.71
CA PHE A 34 5.88 -11.66 7.94
C PHE A 34 5.35 -13.04 8.36
N GLU A 35 6.24 -14.00 8.68
CA GLU A 35 5.83 -15.31 9.22
C GLU A 35 5.14 -15.17 10.58
N GLN A 36 5.63 -14.30 11.46
CA GLN A 36 4.97 -13.99 12.73
C GLN A 36 3.57 -13.38 12.54
N LEU A 37 3.38 -12.63 11.44
CA LEU A 37 2.08 -12.08 11.05
C LEU A 37 1.17 -13.11 10.36
N GLY A 38 1.64 -14.35 10.15
CA GLY A 38 0.87 -15.44 9.52
C GLY A 38 0.99 -15.52 8.00
N PHE A 39 1.90 -14.79 7.35
CA PHE A 39 2.15 -14.90 5.92
C PHE A 39 3.26 -15.93 5.66
N VAL A 40 2.91 -17.11 5.19
CA VAL A 40 3.85 -18.24 4.97
C VAL A 40 3.88 -18.64 3.50
N PRO A 41 5.08 -18.74 2.87
CA PRO A 41 6.42 -18.45 3.39
C PRO A 41 6.71 -16.94 3.48
N GLY A 42 7.17 -16.47 4.64
CA GLY A 42 7.33 -15.04 4.92
C GLY A 42 8.31 -14.32 4.00
N ARG A 43 9.39 -14.97 3.58
CA ARG A 43 10.35 -14.36 2.64
C ARG A 43 9.73 -14.03 1.28
N ARG A 44 8.85 -14.89 0.77
CA ARG A 44 8.12 -14.62 -0.48
C ARG A 44 7.12 -13.49 -0.29
N ALA A 45 6.36 -13.51 0.79
CA ALA A 45 5.42 -12.46 1.11
C ALA A 45 6.12 -11.10 1.27
N ALA A 46 7.25 -11.04 1.97
CA ALA A 46 8.06 -9.84 2.12
C ALA A 46 8.61 -9.32 0.79
N LEU A 47 9.06 -10.23 -0.11
CA LEU A 47 9.52 -9.87 -1.45
C LEU A 47 8.40 -9.21 -2.26
N PHE A 48 7.22 -9.86 -2.35
CA PHE A 48 6.09 -9.31 -3.10
C PHE A 48 5.58 -8.00 -2.50
N ALA A 49 5.48 -7.90 -1.17
CA ALA A 49 5.10 -6.66 -0.50
C ALA A 49 6.11 -5.53 -0.78
N GLY A 50 7.41 -5.81 -0.68
CA GLY A 50 8.46 -4.85 -0.97
C GLY A 50 8.45 -4.37 -2.43
N LEU A 51 8.28 -5.29 -3.38
CA LEU A 51 8.17 -4.94 -4.81
C LEU A 51 6.90 -4.13 -5.11
N ALA A 52 5.76 -4.55 -4.57
CA ALA A 52 4.49 -3.85 -4.76
C ALA A 52 4.55 -2.42 -4.19
N GLU A 53 5.08 -2.26 -2.99
CA GLU A 53 5.17 -0.97 -2.31
C GLU A 53 6.18 -0.04 -2.98
N THR A 54 7.37 -0.56 -3.34
CA THR A 54 8.37 0.21 -4.09
C THR A 54 7.83 0.62 -5.46
N GLY A 55 7.26 -0.33 -6.20
CA GLY A 55 6.73 -0.08 -7.54
C GLY A 55 5.57 0.91 -7.54
N ALA A 56 4.56 0.69 -6.68
CA ALA A 56 3.44 1.61 -6.55
C ALA A 56 3.90 3.00 -6.11
N GLY A 57 4.85 3.08 -5.18
CA GLY A 57 5.42 4.35 -4.73
C GLY A 57 6.11 5.12 -5.85
N LEU A 58 6.95 4.46 -6.63
CA LEU A 58 7.64 5.09 -7.78
C LEU A 58 6.64 5.51 -8.86
N LEU A 59 5.66 4.67 -9.18
CA LEU A 59 4.62 4.99 -10.15
C LEU A 59 3.79 6.21 -9.71
N LEU A 60 3.40 6.29 -8.44
CA LEU A 60 2.72 7.47 -7.89
C LEU A 60 3.58 8.71 -7.94
N ALA A 61 4.85 8.64 -7.56
CA ALA A 61 5.76 9.78 -7.61
C ALA A 61 5.90 10.32 -9.04
N LEU A 62 6.06 9.45 -10.03
CA LEU A 62 6.14 9.81 -11.44
C LEU A 62 4.78 10.24 -12.01
N GLY A 63 3.67 9.83 -11.40
CA GLY A 63 2.32 9.99 -11.97
C GLY A 63 2.15 9.14 -13.22
N LEU A 64 2.51 7.88 -13.14
CA LEU A 64 2.40 6.89 -14.21
C LEU A 64 1.46 5.77 -13.78
N ALA A 65 0.50 5.43 -14.65
CA ALA A 65 -0.57 4.46 -14.38
C ALA A 65 -1.23 4.73 -13.00
N THR A 66 -1.53 5.99 -12.76
CA THR A 66 -1.86 6.55 -11.44
C THR A 66 -2.98 5.80 -10.71
N PRO A 67 -4.14 5.43 -11.32
CA PRO A 67 -5.17 4.69 -10.61
C PRO A 67 -4.74 3.28 -10.17
N LEU A 68 -3.94 2.59 -10.99
CA LEU A 68 -3.41 1.29 -10.66
C LEU A 68 -2.39 1.39 -9.52
N ALA A 69 -1.48 2.35 -9.60
CA ALA A 69 -0.49 2.59 -8.55
C ALA A 69 -1.16 2.92 -7.22
N ALA A 70 -2.22 3.73 -7.23
CA ALA A 70 -3.02 4.05 -6.05
C ALA A 70 -3.76 2.82 -5.48
N ALA A 71 -4.31 1.96 -6.34
CA ALA A 71 -4.97 0.72 -5.92
C ALA A 71 -3.99 -0.23 -5.21
N VAL A 72 -2.79 -0.41 -5.78
CA VAL A 72 -1.73 -1.23 -5.15
C VAL A 72 -1.28 -0.62 -3.83
N ALA A 73 -1.04 0.68 -3.78
CA ALA A 73 -0.66 1.38 -2.55
C ALA A 73 -1.74 1.22 -1.46
N LEU A 74 -3.02 1.42 -1.80
CA LEU A 74 -4.14 1.19 -0.89
C LEU A 74 -4.16 -0.25 -0.38
N SER A 75 -4.02 -1.24 -1.28
CA SER A 75 -4.00 -2.67 -0.91
C SER A 75 -2.91 -2.96 0.12
N VAL A 76 -1.68 -2.52 -0.14
CA VAL A 76 -0.54 -2.72 0.78
C VAL A 76 -0.80 -2.04 2.12
N MET A 77 -1.33 -0.82 2.12
CA MET A 77 -1.62 -0.08 3.35
C MET A 77 -2.73 -0.73 4.18
N VAL A 78 -3.79 -1.25 3.53
CA VAL A 78 -4.85 -2.01 4.23
C VAL A 78 -4.30 -3.30 4.83
N VAL A 79 -3.51 -4.07 4.07
CA VAL A 79 -2.89 -5.30 4.58
C VAL A 79 -1.98 -4.99 5.77
N ALA A 80 -1.11 -3.99 5.67
CA ALA A 80 -0.21 -3.58 6.76
C ALA A 80 -1.00 -3.09 7.98
N GLY A 81 -2.00 -2.24 7.77
CA GLY A 81 -2.88 -1.73 8.83
C GLY A 81 -3.55 -2.85 9.60
N VAL A 82 -4.18 -3.79 8.90
CA VAL A 82 -4.91 -4.91 9.52
C VAL A 82 -3.96 -5.92 10.17
N SER A 83 -2.87 -6.31 9.48
CA SER A 83 -2.04 -7.42 9.94
C SER A 83 -1.01 -7.05 11.01
N ALA A 84 -0.44 -5.84 10.95
CA ALA A 84 0.68 -5.44 11.80
C ALA A 84 0.34 -4.34 12.82
N HIS A 85 -0.70 -3.56 12.56
CA HIS A 85 -0.96 -2.33 13.30
C HIS A 85 -2.30 -2.30 14.05
N ALA A 86 -3.35 -2.97 13.56
CA ALA A 86 -4.70 -2.88 14.14
C ALA A 86 -4.76 -3.26 15.62
N SER A 87 -4.01 -4.29 16.05
CA SER A 87 -3.94 -4.73 17.44
C SER A 87 -3.30 -3.71 18.39
N LYS A 88 -2.60 -2.71 17.86
CA LYS A 88 -1.91 -1.66 18.64
C LYS A 88 -2.73 -0.37 18.74
N GLY A 89 -3.96 -0.38 18.24
CA GLY A 89 -4.87 0.77 18.25
C GLY A 89 -4.60 1.78 17.12
N PHE A 90 -5.13 2.98 17.26
CA PHE A 90 -5.09 4.01 16.22
C PHE A 90 -3.72 4.69 16.12
N PHE A 91 -3.20 5.22 17.22
CA PHE A 91 -2.09 6.17 17.23
C PHE A 91 -0.75 5.59 16.76
N ALA A 92 -0.09 6.28 15.84
CA ALA A 92 1.19 5.86 15.25
C ALA A 92 2.33 5.75 16.27
N HIS A 93 2.37 6.62 17.30
CA HIS A 93 3.39 6.57 18.35
C HIS A 93 3.34 5.27 19.19
N ASN A 94 2.20 4.58 19.21
CA ASN A 94 2.03 3.26 19.82
C ASN A 94 2.22 2.12 18.79
N GLY A 95 2.60 2.44 17.55
CA GLY A 95 2.69 1.48 16.44
C GLY A 95 1.34 1.16 15.80
N GLY A 96 0.29 1.96 16.04
CA GLY A 96 -1.06 1.81 15.49
C GLY A 96 -1.17 2.11 14.01
N TYR A 97 -2.40 1.97 13.48
CA TYR A 97 -2.67 2.01 12.04
C TYR A 97 -2.85 3.41 11.43
N GLU A 98 -2.74 4.48 12.21
CA GLU A 98 -2.89 5.87 11.76
C GLU A 98 -2.08 6.19 10.51
N TYR A 99 -0.81 5.77 10.50
CA TYR A 99 0.11 6.03 9.39
C TYR A 99 -0.31 5.30 8.10
N THR A 100 -0.67 4.04 8.19
CA THR A 100 -1.11 3.26 7.03
C THR A 100 -2.45 3.76 6.50
N LEU A 101 -3.35 4.22 7.38
CA LEU A 101 -4.61 4.85 7.01
C LEU A 101 -4.38 6.14 6.21
N ILE A 102 -3.54 7.05 6.73
CA ILE A 102 -3.25 8.34 6.07
C ILE A 102 -2.63 8.11 4.69
N LEU A 103 -1.63 7.23 4.58
CA LEU A 103 -1.00 6.93 3.28
C LEU A 103 -1.97 6.27 2.30
N GLY A 104 -2.79 5.33 2.76
CA GLY A 104 -3.79 4.66 1.92
C GLY A 104 -4.84 5.64 1.39
N ILE A 105 -5.38 6.52 2.25
CA ILE A 105 -6.34 7.55 1.85
C ILE A 105 -5.71 8.59 0.93
N ALA A 106 -4.47 9.01 1.20
CA ALA A 106 -3.77 9.96 0.34
C ALA A 106 -3.52 9.38 -1.07
N ALA A 107 -3.08 8.11 -1.16
CA ALA A 107 -2.94 7.42 -2.44
C ALA A 107 -4.28 7.31 -3.19
N LEU A 108 -5.36 6.94 -2.50
CA LEU A 108 -6.70 6.87 -3.07
C LEU A 108 -7.18 8.24 -3.55
N SER A 109 -6.93 9.31 -2.79
CA SER A 109 -7.28 10.68 -3.17
C SER A 109 -6.61 11.09 -4.49
N ILE A 110 -5.37 10.65 -4.73
CA ILE A 110 -4.67 10.87 -5.99
C ILE A 110 -5.39 10.16 -7.16
N ALA A 111 -5.94 8.95 -6.95
CA ALA A 111 -6.72 8.27 -7.99
C ALA A 111 -8.01 9.02 -8.37
N PHE A 112 -8.68 9.66 -7.40
CA PHE A 112 -9.87 10.50 -7.66
C PHE A 112 -9.52 11.81 -8.36
N THR A 113 -8.44 12.47 -7.95
CA THR A 113 -8.04 13.78 -8.51
C THR A 113 -7.28 13.67 -9.83
N GLY A 114 -6.73 12.49 -10.10
CA GLY A 114 -5.82 12.24 -11.21
C GLY A 114 -4.39 12.69 -10.94
N PRO A 115 -3.46 12.36 -11.87
CA PRO A 115 -2.03 12.61 -11.70
C PRO A 115 -1.64 14.10 -11.80
N GLY A 116 -2.51 14.93 -12.36
CA GLY A 116 -2.24 16.33 -12.65
C GLY A 116 -1.31 16.53 -13.86
N PRO A 117 -1.18 17.77 -14.32
CA PRO A 117 -0.47 18.07 -15.59
C PRO A 117 1.05 17.87 -15.53
N LEU A 118 1.65 17.83 -14.32
CA LEU A 118 3.07 17.55 -14.12
C LEU A 118 3.30 16.07 -13.82
N SER A 119 2.91 15.19 -14.75
CA SER A 119 2.96 13.73 -14.61
C SER A 119 3.33 13.06 -15.92
N VAL A 120 3.79 11.81 -15.84
CA VAL A 120 4.09 11.00 -17.02
C VAL A 120 2.78 10.66 -17.76
N ASP A 121 1.69 10.34 -17.05
CA ASP A 121 0.38 10.10 -17.65
C ASP A 121 -0.08 11.29 -18.51
N ALA A 122 0.14 12.52 -18.02
CA ALA A 122 -0.20 13.73 -18.79
C ALA A 122 0.65 13.89 -20.06
N VAL A 123 1.93 13.56 -20.01
CA VAL A 123 2.82 13.57 -21.20
C VAL A 123 2.38 12.52 -22.21
N LEU A 124 1.89 11.38 -21.75
CA LEU A 124 1.37 10.29 -22.60
C LEU A 124 -0.08 10.55 -23.10
N GLY A 125 -0.70 11.66 -22.69
CA GLY A 125 -2.08 11.98 -23.06
C GLY A 125 -3.14 11.14 -22.34
N VAL A 126 -2.76 10.43 -21.28
CA VAL A 126 -3.66 9.62 -20.45
C VAL A 126 -4.30 10.52 -19.39
N GLN A 127 -5.64 10.55 -19.34
CA GLN A 127 -6.40 11.39 -18.41
C GLN A 127 -7.28 10.55 -17.48
N ASP A 128 -6.63 9.64 -16.75
CA ASP A 128 -7.31 8.75 -15.81
C ASP A 128 -7.58 9.47 -14.49
N ALA A 129 -8.68 10.20 -14.44
CA ALA A 129 -9.11 11.00 -13.31
C ALA A 129 -10.63 10.93 -13.10
N GLY A 130 -11.08 11.34 -11.90
CA GLY A 130 -12.49 11.43 -11.55
C GLY A 130 -13.04 10.24 -10.80
N ALA A 131 -14.34 10.31 -10.49
CA ALA A 131 -15.00 9.35 -9.60
C ALA A 131 -14.89 7.89 -10.08
N GLY A 132 -14.99 7.64 -11.37
CA GLY A 132 -14.90 6.29 -11.94
C GLY A 132 -13.55 5.63 -11.65
N TRP A 133 -12.46 6.33 -11.91
CA TRP A 133 -11.10 5.83 -11.66
C TRP A 133 -10.79 5.70 -10.17
N GLY A 134 -11.24 6.67 -9.35
CA GLY A 134 -11.10 6.58 -7.91
C GLY A 134 -11.87 5.40 -7.30
N LEU A 135 -13.11 5.15 -7.74
CA LEU A 135 -13.89 3.99 -7.29
C LEU A 135 -13.28 2.67 -7.79
N ALA A 136 -12.79 2.63 -9.02
CA ALA A 136 -12.08 1.44 -9.52
C ALA A 136 -10.83 1.15 -8.68
N ALA A 137 -10.02 2.15 -8.38
CA ALA A 137 -8.85 2.01 -7.50
C ALA A 137 -9.23 1.54 -6.09
N LEU A 138 -10.32 2.06 -5.52
CA LEU A 138 -10.84 1.63 -4.22
C LEU A 138 -11.23 0.15 -4.25
N VAL A 139 -12.05 -0.26 -5.23
CA VAL A 139 -12.52 -1.65 -5.32
C VAL A 139 -11.36 -2.61 -5.55
N VAL A 140 -10.48 -2.32 -6.52
CA VAL A 140 -9.31 -3.15 -6.83
C VAL A 140 -8.36 -3.25 -5.62
N GLY A 141 -8.11 -2.13 -4.95
CA GLY A 141 -7.26 -2.07 -3.76
C GLY A 141 -7.82 -2.89 -2.60
N LEU A 142 -9.11 -2.77 -2.31
CA LEU A 142 -9.77 -3.54 -1.24
C LEU A 142 -9.87 -5.03 -1.58
N VAL A 143 -10.20 -5.39 -2.83
CA VAL A 143 -10.21 -6.80 -3.26
C VAL A 143 -8.81 -7.39 -3.17
N GLY A 144 -7.77 -6.69 -3.63
CA GLY A 144 -6.39 -7.13 -3.50
C GLY A 144 -5.95 -7.33 -2.06
N ALA A 145 -6.32 -6.40 -1.16
CA ALA A 145 -6.08 -6.55 0.27
C ALA A 145 -6.81 -7.74 0.86
N GLY A 146 -8.09 -7.93 0.52
CA GLY A 146 -8.91 -9.06 0.97
C GLY A 146 -8.32 -10.40 0.56
N VAL A 147 -7.87 -10.53 -0.69
CA VAL A 147 -7.21 -11.75 -1.19
C VAL A 147 -5.94 -12.05 -0.39
N GLN A 148 -5.11 -11.04 -0.13
CA GLN A 148 -3.87 -11.24 0.64
C GLN A 148 -4.15 -11.59 2.10
N LEU A 149 -5.11 -10.93 2.74
CA LEU A 149 -5.51 -11.22 4.12
C LEU A 149 -6.15 -12.61 4.25
N ALA A 150 -6.89 -13.08 3.25
CA ALA A 150 -7.47 -14.41 3.23
C ALA A 150 -6.42 -15.54 3.15
N GLN A 151 -5.23 -15.26 2.61
CA GLN A 151 -4.10 -16.20 2.57
C GLN A 151 -3.31 -16.25 3.89
N ARG A 152 -3.63 -15.36 4.84
CA ARG A 152 -2.96 -15.29 6.13
C ARG A 152 -3.35 -16.47 7.00
N GLN A 153 -2.36 -17.22 7.45
CA GLN A 153 -2.54 -18.31 8.41
C GLN A 153 -2.58 -17.72 9.83
N VAL A 154 -3.77 -17.37 10.31
CA VAL A 154 -3.94 -17.03 11.73
C VAL A 154 -3.81 -18.33 12.51
N ARG A 155 -2.77 -18.46 13.34
CA ARG A 155 -2.67 -19.58 14.29
C ARG A 155 -3.92 -19.54 15.15
N GLY A 156 -4.84 -20.47 14.90
CA GLY A 156 -5.94 -20.75 15.83
C GLY A 156 -5.32 -21.14 17.17
N GLU A 157 -5.81 -20.56 18.26
CA GLU A 157 -5.60 -21.07 19.59
C GLU A 157 -6.04 -22.54 19.56
N THR A 158 -5.07 -23.44 19.64
CA THR A 158 -5.33 -24.82 20.03
C THR A 158 -5.78 -24.74 21.48
N VAL A 159 -7.09 -24.59 21.68
CA VAL A 159 -7.71 -24.90 22.96
C VAL A 159 -7.37 -26.37 23.22
N SER A 160 -6.36 -26.64 24.05
CA SER A 160 -6.15 -27.95 24.61
C SER A 160 -7.40 -28.27 25.42
N ARG A 161 -8.25 -29.14 24.90
CA ARG A 161 -9.28 -29.84 25.67
C ARG A 161 -8.56 -31.01 26.32
N ASP A 162 -8.05 -30.78 27.50
CA ASP A 162 -7.75 -31.81 28.49
C ASP A 162 -8.92 -31.94 29.46
#